data_4e3cbd62bcc9ed8736cbdcb0bf7994f1
#
_entry.id   4e3cbd62bcc9ed8736cbdcb0bf7994f1
#
_cell.length_a   1.000
_cell.length_b   1.000
_cell.length_c   1.000
_cell.angle_alpha   90.00
_cell.angle_beta   90.00
_cell.angle_gamma   90.00
#
_symmetry.space_group_name_H-M   'P 1'
#
loop_
_entity.id
_entity.type
_entity.pdbx_description
1 polymer ?
#
loop_
_entity_poly.entity_id
_entity_poly.type
_entity_poly.pdbx_seq_one_letter_code
_entity_poly.pdbx_strand_id
1 'polypeptide(L)'
;MTNLSVSTTFVPDGRPLQEALELCKEAGVQSVEIGSNHCYEESYGYLSVYDFEYLVHNYFPIPQKSFVLNIASFDEIIRTMSIKHIKRAIDLCEKINAKLYSFHPGFLTDPKGSNNTNSNFDFQWDENQLSVSNFKKAKELMYHALDKVVDYAESKKINIAIETEGSLNKKDHLLMQQPFEYEEFK
;
A
#
# COMPACT_ATOMS: atom_id res chain seq x y z
N MET A 1 -1.39 24.20 13.63
CA MET A 1 -2.66 23.55 13.27
C MET A 1 -2.34 22.07 13.07
N THR A 2 -3.08 21.19 13.70
CA THR A 2 -2.94 19.74 13.48
C THR A 2 -3.52 19.41 12.10
N ASN A 3 -2.68 19.00 11.16
CA ASN A 3 -3.15 18.53 9.86
C ASN A 3 -3.81 17.17 10.07
N LEU A 4 -5.13 17.14 9.96
CA LEU A 4 -5.91 15.91 10.01
C LEU A 4 -6.25 15.51 8.57
N SER A 5 -5.89 14.30 8.19
CA SER A 5 -6.28 13.70 6.91
C SER A 5 -7.43 12.72 7.12
N VAL A 6 -8.36 12.70 6.19
CA VAL A 6 -9.49 11.74 6.18
C VAL A 6 -9.20 10.67 5.14
N SER A 7 -9.19 9.40 5.55
CA SER A 7 -9.05 8.29 4.62
C SER A 7 -10.33 8.06 3.83
N THR A 8 -10.22 7.88 2.52
CA THR A 8 -11.39 7.63 1.65
C THR A 8 -12.03 6.27 1.87
N THR A 9 -11.43 5.41 2.69
CA THR A 9 -11.94 4.07 3.00
C THR A 9 -13.18 4.05 3.88
N PHE A 10 -13.72 5.20 4.27
CA PHE A 10 -15.00 5.29 4.99
C PHE A 10 -16.22 4.93 4.13
N VAL A 11 -16.09 4.96 2.79
CA VAL A 11 -17.15 4.47 1.91
C VAL A 11 -17.09 2.95 1.78
N PRO A 12 -18.22 2.27 1.47
CA PRO A 12 -18.20 0.82 1.26
C PRO A 12 -17.26 0.37 0.16
N ASP A 13 -16.72 -0.83 0.30
CA ASP A 13 -15.81 -1.44 -0.67
C ASP A 13 -16.41 -1.47 -2.10
N GLY A 14 -15.56 -1.20 -3.08
CA GLY A 14 -15.91 -1.22 -4.50
C GLY A 14 -16.65 0.02 -5.01
N ARG A 15 -16.83 1.04 -4.16
CA ARG A 15 -17.41 2.32 -4.61
C ARG A 15 -16.37 3.13 -5.40
N PRO A 16 -16.79 3.97 -6.36
CA PRO A 16 -15.90 4.91 -7.03
C PRO A 16 -15.21 5.86 -6.04
N LEU A 17 -13.93 6.13 -6.26
CA LEU A 17 -13.19 7.08 -5.42
C LEU A 17 -13.84 8.47 -5.42
N GLN A 18 -14.37 8.89 -6.56
CA GLN A 18 -15.00 10.21 -6.69
C GLN A 18 -16.14 10.42 -5.69
N GLU A 19 -16.87 9.38 -5.33
CA GLU A 19 -17.95 9.48 -4.33
C GLU A 19 -17.41 9.89 -2.96
N ALA A 20 -16.29 9.29 -2.53
CA ALA A 20 -15.65 9.66 -1.27
C ALA A 20 -15.11 11.09 -1.30
N LEU A 21 -14.55 11.51 -2.45
CA LEU A 21 -14.01 12.87 -2.60
C LEU A 21 -15.10 13.94 -2.58
N GLU A 22 -16.26 13.69 -3.18
CA GLU A 22 -17.39 14.64 -3.11
C GLU A 22 -17.88 14.80 -1.67
N LEU A 23 -18.01 13.69 -0.91
CA LEU A 23 -18.37 13.75 0.51
C LEU A 23 -17.33 14.52 1.35
N CYS A 24 -16.04 14.31 1.10
CA CYS A 24 -14.98 15.06 1.76
C CYS A 24 -15.07 16.56 1.43
N LYS A 25 -15.32 16.91 0.18
CA LYS A 25 -15.47 18.30 -0.26
C LYS A 25 -16.70 18.97 0.38
N GLU A 26 -17.84 18.31 0.41
CA GLU A 26 -19.04 18.80 1.08
C GLU A 26 -18.83 19.02 2.59
N ALA A 27 -18.02 18.16 3.21
CA ALA A 27 -17.66 18.28 4.62
C ALA A 27 -16.57 19.33 4.92
N GLY A 28 -15.99 19.96 3.89
CA GLY A 28 -14.93 20.95 4.05
C GLY A 28 -13.57 20.36 4.46
N VAL A 29 -13.34 19.07 4.18
CA VAL A 29 -12.05 18.40 4.41
C VAL A 29 -10.99 19.02 3.49
N GLN A 30 -9.79 19.25 4.02
CA GLN A 30 -8.68 19.83 3.26
C GLN A 30 -7.61 18.80 2.88
N SER A 31 -7.42 17.76 3.70
CA SER A 31 -6.42 16.73 3.48
C SER A 31 -7.08 15.35 3.41
N VAL A 32 -6.77 14.60 2.37
CA VAL A 32 -7.39 13.31 2.05
C VAL A 32 -6.33 12.24 1.84
N GLU A 33 -6.47 11.13 2.53
CA GLU A 33 -5.72 9.91 2.24
C GLU A 33 -6.53 9.04 1.26
N ILE A 34 -5.95 8.78 0.09
CA ILE A 34 -6.57 7.91 -0.90
C ILE A 34 -6.25 6.46 -0.53
N GLY A 35 -7.27 5.75 -0.06
CA GLY A 35 -7.19 4.34 0.32
C GLY A 35 -7.47 3.37 -0.83
N SER A 36 -7.52 2.08 -0.52
CA SER A 36 -7.49 0.99 -1.51
C SER A 36 -8.78 0.19 -1.63
N ASN A 37 -9.89 0.63 -1.05
CA ASN A 37 -11.16 -0.09 -1.10
C ASN A 37 -12.08 0.29 -2.29
N HIS A 38 -11.58 1.12 -3.21
CA HIS A 38 -12.35 1.61 -4.35
C HIS A 38 -12.36 0.61 -5.52
N CYS A 39 -13.28 0.80 -6.47
CA CYS A 39 -13.27 0.05 -7.71
C CYS A 39 -12.10 0.50 -8.62
N TYR A 40 -11.71 -0.38 -9.55
CA TYR A 40 -10.77 -0.01 -10.61
C TYR A 40 -11.35 1.10 -11.50
N GLU A 41 -10.52 2.09 -11.80
CA GLU A 41 -10.80 3.14 -12.76
C GLU A 41 -9.65 3.24 -13.77
N GLU A 42 -9.98 3.49 -15.03
CA GLU A 42 -8.98 3.60 -16.10
C GLU A 42 -8.11 4.86 -15.93
N SER A 43 -8.66 5.91 -15.35
CA SER A 43 -7.99 7.19 -15.18
C SER A 43 -8.43 7.91 -13.92
N TYR A 44 -7.46 8.47 -13.23
CA TYR A 44 -7.64 9.34 -12.04
C TYR A 44 -7.36 10.82 -12.36
N GLY A 45 -7.55 11.24 -13.61
CA GLY A 45 -7.28 12.62 -14.04
C GLY A 45 -8.11 13.68 -13.32
N TYR A 46 -9.29 13.31 -12.81
CA TYR A 46 -10.17 14.19 -12.05
C TYR A 46 -9.61 14.56 -10.66
N LEU A 47 -8.63 13.85 -10.13
CA LEU A 47 -8.02 14.20 -8.84
C LEU A 47 -7.43 15.62 -8.83
N SER A 48 -6.95 16.09 -9.96
CA SER A 48 -6.40 17.45 -10.08
C SER A 48 -7.48 18.57 -10.08
N VAL A 49 -8.77 18.21 -10.13
CA VAL A 49 -9.87 19.19 -10.07
C VAL A 49 -10.22 19.56 -8.63
N TYR A 50 -9.88 18.69 -7.67
CA TYR A 50 -10.09 18.97 -6.26
C TYR A 50 -8.88 19.69 -5.66
N ASP A 51 -9.15 20.61 -4.75
CA ASP A 51 -8.12 21.34 -4.00
C ASP A 51 -7.84 20.64 -2.65
N PHE A 52 -7.43 19.37 -2.72
CA PHE A 52 -7.04 18.61 -1.54
C PHE A 52 -5.52 18.46 -1.43
N GLU A 53 -5.03 18.44 -0.18
CA GLU A 53 -3.74 17.86 0.11
C GLU A 53 -3.90 16.33 0.12
N TYR A 54 -3.22 15.65 -0.82
CA TYR A 54 -3.33 14.21 -0.96
C TYR A 54 -2.20 13.45 -0.28
N LEU A 55 -2.58 12.34 0.36
CA LEU A 55 -1.72 11.22 0.71
C LEU A 55 -2.19 10.00 -0.09
N VAL A 56 -1.29 9.15 -0.51
CA VAL A 56 -1.65 7.91 -1.25
C VAL A 56 -1.23 6.71 -0.42
N HIS A 57 -2.18 5.78 -0.23
CA HIS A 57 -1.98 4.63 0.64
C HIS A 57 -2.06 3.30 -0.10
N ASN A 58 -1.10 2.44 0.20
CA ASN A 58 -1.02 1.01 -0.07
C ASN A 58 -1.37 0.62 -1.52
N TYR A 59 -2.53 0.01 -1.74
CA TYR A 59 -2.90 -0.65 -2.99
C TYR A 59 -3.56 0.31 -4.00
N PHE A 60 -3.30 1.61 -3.87
CA PHE A 60 -3.78 2.61 -4.83
C PHE A 60 -2.61 3.07 -5.74
N PRO A 61 -2.85 3.28 -7.06
CA PRO A 61 -4.11 3.15 -7.82
C PRO A 61 -4.56 1.71 -7.99
N ILE A 62 -5.85 1.45 -7.86
CA ILE A 62 -6.42 0.10 -7.91
C ILE A 62 -6.05 -0.57 -9.25
N PRO A 63 -5.42 -1.74 -9.28
CA PRO A 63 -5.08 -2.41 -10.51
C PRO A 63 -6.30 -3.10 -11.13
N GLN A 64 -6.36 -3.17 -12.47
CA GLN A 64 -7.42 -3.85 -13.19
C GLN A 64 -7.57 -5.32 -12.78
N LYS A 65 -6.44 -6.00 -12.56
CA LYS A 65 -6.39 -7.35 -12.05
C LYS A 65 -5.78 -7.32 -10.66
N SER A 66 -6.57 -7.67 -9.65
CA SER A 66 -6.11 -7.70 -8.27
C SER A 66 -5.01 -8.74 -8.05
N PHE A 67 -4.08 -8.42 -7.17
CA PHE A 67 -3.04 -9.31 -6.67
C PHE A 67 -2.66 -8.85 -5.26
N VAL A 68 -1.96 -9.66 -4.49
CA VAL A 68 -1.47 -9.25 -3.18
C VAL A 68 -0.11 -8.57 -3.34
N LEU A 69 -0.03 -7.31 -2.92
CA LEU A 69 1.22 -6.54 -2.95
C LEU A 69 2.19 -7.14 -1.92
N ASN A 70 3.30 -7.70 -2.42
CA ASN A 70 4.33 -8.30 -1.57
C ASN A 70 5.71 -8.10 -2.21
N ILE A 71 6.46 -7.11 -1.73
CA ILE A 71 7.82 -6.83 -2.21
C ILE A 71 8.86 -7.81 -1.67
N ALA A 72 8.48 -8.65 -0.71
CA ALA A 72 9.30 -9.72 -0.13
C ALA A 72 9.04 -11.08 -0.77
N SER A 73 8.11 -11.18 -1.71
CA SER A 73 7.70 -12.44 -2.33
C SER A 73 8.88 -13.25 -2.87
N PHE A 74 8.87 -14.56 -2.64
CA PHE A 74 9.81 -15.50 -3.26
C PHE A 74 9.52 -15.69 -4.76
N ASP A 75 8.26 -15.46 -5.17
CA ASP A 75 7.89 -15.41 -6.57
C ASP A 75 8.34 -14.08 -7.19
N GLU A 76 9.25 -14.17 -8.15
CA GLU A 76 9.79 -13.00 -8.85
C GLU A 76 8.72 -12.23 -9.63
N ILE A 77 7.69 -12.92 -10.12
CA ILE A 77 6.59 -12.29 -10.85
C ILE A 77 5.80 -11.39 -9.90
N ILE A 78 5.40 -11.91 -8.73
CA ILE A 78 4.67 -11.16 -7.71
C ILE A 78 5.50 -9.98 -7.22
N ARG A 79 6.77 -10.21 -6.91
CA ARG A 79 7.71 -9.17 -6.46
C ARG A 79 7.87 -8.06 -7.51
N THR A 80 8.04 -8.44 -8.78
CA THR A 80 8.15 -7.47 -9.89
C THR A 80 6.86 -6.69 -10.09
N MET A 81 5.70 -7.34 -10.02
CA MET A 81 4.40 -6.68 -10.09
C MET A 81 4.23 -5.69 -8.95
N SER A 82 4.62 -6.07 -7.73
CA SER A 82 4.55 -5.21 -6.55
C SER A 82 5.41 -3.96 -6.70
N ILE A 83 6.66 -4.10 -7.14
CA ILE A 83 7.56 -2.95 -7.39
C ILE A 83 6.98 -2.04 -8.48
N LYS A 84 6.44 -2.61 -9.57
CA LYS A 84 5.80 -1.82 -10.63
C LYS A 84 4.58 -1.06 -10.12
N HIS A 85 3.79 -1.68 -9.26
CA HIS A 85 2.61 -1.05 -8.66
C HIS A 85 3.01 0.15 -7.79
N ILE A 86 3.99 -0.03 -6.91
CA ILE A 86 4.53 1.04 -6.06
C ILE A 86 5.04 2.21 -6.93
N LYS A 87 5.78 1.94 -8.01
CA LYS A 87 6.25 2.98 -8.91
C LYS A 87 5.10 3.73 -9.60
N ARG A 88 4.01 3.05 -9.95
CA ARG A 88 2.79 3.70 -10.47
C ARG A 88 2.13 4.60 -9.41
N ALA A 89 2.12 4.18 -8.15
CA ALA A 89 1.62 5.01 -7.06
C ALA A 89 2.48 6.28 -6.87
N ILE A 90 3.80 6.15 -6.96
CA ILE A 90 4.72 7.28 -6.93
C ILE A 90 4.51 8.23 -8.11
N ASP A 91 4.31 7.70 -9.34
CA ASP A 91 3.99 8.51 -10.52
C ASP A 91 2.66 9.25 -10.35
N LEU A 92 1.68 8.61 -9.72
CA LEU A 92 0.41 9.27 -9.40
C LEU A 92 0.62 10.37 -8.37
N CYS A 93 1.39 10.12 -7.30
CA CYS A 93 1.73 11.15 -6.31
C CYS A 93 2.34 12.38 -6.96
N GLU A 94 3.32 12.20 -7.87
CA GLU A 94 3.91 13.30 -8.63
C GLU A 94 2.84 14.07 -9.41
N LYS A 95 1.96 13.35 -10.11
CA LYS A 95 0.91 13.93 -10.96
C LYS A 95 -0.13 14.75 -10.19
N ILE A 96 -0.51 14.31 -8.99
CA ILE A 96 -1.51 14.98 -8.14
C ILE A 96 -0.88 15.86 -7.05
N ASN A 97 0.44 16.05 -7.10
CA ASN A 97 1.23 16.81 -6.11
C ASN A 97 1.11 16.25 -4.66
N ALA A 98 0.79 14.96 -4.49
CA ALA A 98 0.90 14.31 -3.21
C ALA A 98 2.37 14.17 -2.81
N LYS A 99 2.68 14.31 -1.53
CA LYS A 99 4.08 14.29 -1.03
C LYS A 99 4.47 12.99 -0.37
N LEU A 100 3.50 12.11 -0.13
CA LEU A 100 3.69 10.87 0.60
C LEU A 100 2.92 9.73 -0.05
N TYR A 101 3.62 8.60 -0.21
CA TYR A 101 3.04 7.30 -0.46
C TYR A 101 3.38 6.35 0.68
N SER A 102 2.39 5.73 1.29
CA SER A 102 2.58 4.73 2.34
C SER A 102 2.13 3.34 1.89
N PHE A 103 2.82 2.31 2.35
CA PHE A 103 2.47 0.92 2.05
C PHE A 103 3.00 -0.07 3.10
N HIS A 104 2.45 -1.28 3.12
CA HIS A 104 2.92 -2.35 3.98
C HIS A 104 4.17 -3.02 3.41
N PRO A 105 5.11 -3.46 4.25
CA PRO A 105 6.41 -3.99 3.81
C PRO A 105 6.32 -5.34 3.09
N GLY A 106 5.14 -5.99 3.12
CA GLY A 106 4.91 -7.30 2.53
C GLY A 106 4.84 -8.42 3.56
N PHE A 107 4.82 -9.63 3.06
CA PHE A 107 4.56 -10.85 3.83
C PHE A 107 5.67 -11.86 3.64
N LEU A 108 5.88 -12.71 4.66
CA LEU A 108 6.84 -13.83 4.60
C LEU A 108 6.49 -14.81 3.47
N THR A 109 5.20 -15.03 3.24
CA THR A 109 4.71 -15.91 2.17
C THR A 109 3.61 -15.22 1.38
N ASP A 110 3.44 -15.60 0.12
CA ASP A 110 2.32 -15.13 -0.67
C ASP A 110 1.05 -15.89 -0.26
N PRO A 111 -0.05 -15.19 0.01
CA PRO A 111 -1.30 -15.88 0.33
C PRO A 111 -1.87 -16.61 -0.89
N LYS A 112 -2.47 -17.77 -0.65
CA LYS A 112 -3.07 -18.64 -1.69
C LYS A 112 -4.50 -18.24 -2.06
N GLY A 113 -5.06 -17.23 -1.44
CA GLY A 113 -6.42 -16.76 -1.64
C GLY A 113 -6.93 -16.04 -0.41
N SER A 114 -8.16 -15.55 -0.49
CA SER A 114 -8.87 -15.00 0.66
C SER A 114 -9.83 -16.04 1.23
N ASN A 115 -10.02 -16.03 2.55
CA ASN A 115 -11.17 -16.67 3.15
C ASN A 115 -12.43 -15.86 2.82
N ASN A 116 -13.61 -16.51 2.84
CA ASN A 116 -14.88 -15.86 2.53
C ASN A 116 -15.39 -14.96 3.66
N THR A 117 -14.51 -14.20 4.29
CA THR A 117 -14.87 -13.20 5.29
C THR A 117 -14.86 -11.81 4.65
N ASN A 118 -15.60 -10.88 5.23
CA ASN A 118 -15.66 -9.48 4.77
C ASN A 118 -14.38 -8.68 5.08
N SER A 119 -13.30 -9.34 5.51
CA SER A 119 -12.03 -8.70 5.78
C SER A 119 -11.09 -8.86 4.59
N ASN A 120 -10.62 -7.75 4.04
CA ASN A 120 -9.61 -7.72 2.96
C ASN A 120 -8.28 -8.37 3.35
N PHE A 121 -8.09 -8.69 4.64
CA PHE A 121 -6.86 -9.27 5.21
C PHE A 121 -7.01 -10.72 5.65
N ASP A 122 -8.14 -11.37 5.38
CA ASP A 122 -8.35 -12.76 5.75
C ASP A 122 -7.83 -13.69 4.65
N PHE A 123 -6.52 -13.77 4.55
CA PHE A 123 -5.83 -14.60 3.58
C PHE A 123 -5.62 -16.03 4.07
N GLN A 124 -5.53 -16.97 3.12
CA GLN A 124 -5.06 -18.33 3.36
C GLN A 124 -3.54 -18.37 3.24
N TRP A 125 -2.87 -18.71 4.32
CA TRP A 125 -1.42 -18.74 4.41
C TRP A 125 -0.85 -20.16 4.32
N ASP A 126 0.37 -20.30 3.79
CA ASP A 126 1.11 -21.54 3.76
C ASP A 126 2.03 -21.64 5.01
N GLU A 127 1.50 -22.24 6.07
CA GLU A 127 2.23 -22.40 7.34
C GLU A 127 3.49 -23.27 7.23
N ASN A 128 3.59 -24.11 6.19
CA ASN A 128 4.78 -24.93 5.96
C ASN A 128 6.01 -24.11 5.56
N GLN A 129 5.81 -22.85 5.19
CA GLN A 129 6.90 -21.95 4.81
C GLN A 129 7.43 -21.11 5.98
N LEU A 130 6.84 -21.22 7.16
CA LEU A 130 7.32 -20.55 8.36
C LEU A 130 8.63 -21.15 8.82
N SER A 131 9.73 -20.45 8.61
CA SER A 131 11.05 -20.82 9.10
C SER A 131 11.95 -19.60 9.25
N VAL A 132 12.94 -19.68 10.13
CA VAL A 132 13.92 -18.59 10.33
C VAL A 132 14.68 -18.28 9.05
N SER A 133 15.03 -19.30 8.25
CA SER A 133 15.73 -19.11 6.98
C SER A 133 14.87 -18.39 5.95
N ASN A 134 13.57 -18.73 5.86
CA ASN A 134 12.64 -18.07 4.95
C ASN A 134 12.38 -16.62 5.39
N PHE A 135 12.25 -16.37 6.69
CA PHE A 135 12.11 -15.02 7.22
C PHE A 135 13.31 -14.13 6.82
N LYS A 136 14.54 -14.63 7.03
CA LYS A 136 15.75 -13.92 6.65
C LYS A 136 15.78 -13.63 5.15
N LYS A 137 15.50 -14.63 4.32
CA LYS A 137 15.45 -14.49 2.85
C LYS A 137 14.38 -13.49 2.41
N ALA A 138 13.18 -13.50 3.01
CA ALA A 138 12.11 -12.57 2.70
C ALA A 138 12.53 -11.12 3.03
N LYS A 139 13.17 -10.91 4.20
CA LYS A 139 13.72 -9.59 4.55
C LYS A 139 14.78 -9.10 3.55
N GLU A 140 15.70 -9.97 3.14
CA GLU A 140 16.72 -9.63 2.12
C GLU A 140 16.06 -9.20 0.81
N LEU A 141 15.03 -9.94 0.35
CA LEU A 141 14.28 -9.60 -0.87
C LEU A 141 13.53 -8.27 -0.72
N MET A 142 12.92 -8.04 0.45
CA MET A 142 12.26 -6.77 0.77
C MET A 142 13.24 -5.60 0.70
N TYR A 143 14.42 -5.70 1.31
CA TYR A 143 15.43 -4.63 1.28
C TYR A 143 15.87 -4.32 -0.15
N HIS A 144 16.19 -5.33 -0.94
CA HIS A 144 16.54 -5.12 -2.35
C HIS A 144 15.41 -4.49 -3.19
N ALA A 145 14.15 -4.77 -2.83
CA ALA A 145 13.02 -4.14 -3.49
C ALA A 145 12.86 -2.69 -3.03
N LEU A 146 13.06 -2.42 -1.72
CA LEU A 146 13.02 -1.08 -1.15
C LEU A 146 14.08 -0.17 -1.75
N ASP A 147 15.31 -0.61 -1.92
CA ASP A 147 16.38 0.17 -2.57
C ASP A 147 15.88 0.72 -3.92
N LYS A 148 15.30 -0.16 -4.76
CA LYS A 148 14.79 0.22 -6.09
C LYS A 148 13.58 1.18 -6.03
N VAL A 149 12.81 1.12 -4.97
CA VAL A 149 11.63 1.94 -4.76
C VAL A 149 12.03 3.30 -4.20
N VAL A 150 12.95 3.32 -3.23
CA VAL A 150 13.49 4.56 -2.63
C VAL A 150 14.18 5.40 -3.69
N ASP A 151 15.14 4.83 -4.47
CA ASP A 151 15.82 5.52 -5.56
C ASP A 151 14.81 6.17 -6.54
N TYR A 152 13.75 5.43 -6.85
CA TYR A 152 12.70 5.94 -7.74
C TYR A 152 11.91 7.10 -7.13
N ALA A 153 11.52 6.97 -5.86
CA ALA A 153 10.76 7.99 -5.14
C ALA A 153 11.58 9.26 -4.94
N GLU A 154 12.87 9.14 -4.62
CA GLU A 154 13.79 10.27 -4.51
C GLU A 154 13.89 11.04 -5.83
N SER A 155 13.99 10.33 -6.96
CA SER A 155 14.01 10.96 -8.30
C SER A 155 12.76 11.78 -8.60
N LYS A 156 11.63 11.45 -7.95
CA LYS A 156 10.32 12.12 -8.06
C LYS A 156 10.04 13.09 -6.91
N LYS A 157 10.91 13.17 -5.91
CA LYS A 157 10.74 13.98 -4.68
C LYS A 157 9.48 13.59 -3.89
N ILE A 158 9.17 12.31 -3.86
CA ILE A 158 8.05 11.73 -3.10
C ILE A 158 8.61 11.01 -1.88
N ASN A 159 8.06 11.31 -0.71
CA ASN A 159 8.39 10.57 0.50
C ASN A 159 7.71 9.20 0.49
N ILE A 160 8.37 8.22 1.09
CA ILE A 160 7.81 6.89 1.33
C ILE A 160 7.67 6.67 2.82
N ALA A 161 6.54 6.11 3.22
CA ALA A 161 6.34 5.57 4.56
C ALA A 161 6.04 4.08 4.49
N ILE A 162 6.67 3.31 5.37
CA ILE A 162 6.39 1.88 5.55
C ILE A 162 5.58 1.75 6.82
N GLU A 163 4.46 1.05 6.72
CA GLU A 163 3.54 0.87 7.84
C GLU A 163 3.73 -0.49 8.48
N THR A 164 3.69 -0.52 9.82
CA THR A 164 3.63 -1.79 10.56
C THR A 164 2.28 -2.42 10.36
N GLU A 165 2.25 -3.72 10.05
CA GLU A 165 1.01 -4.48 9.93
C GLU A 165 0.68 -5.16 11.26
N GLY A 166 -0.40 -4.77 11.89
CA GLY A 166 -0.82 -5.30 13.19
C GLY A 166 -2.20 -5.96 13.22
N SER A 167 -2.95 -5.84 12.12
CA SER A 167 -4.37 -6.24 12.07
C SER A 167 -4.61 -7.69 11.67
N LEU A 168 -3.59 -8.39 11.16
CA LEU A 168 -3.74 -9.78 10.73
C LEU A 168 -3.84 -10.75 11.91
N ASN A 169 -4.73 -11.74 11.79
CA ASN A 169 -4.89 -12.79 12.78
C ASN A 169 -3.66 -13.72 12.88
N LYS A 170 -2.92 -13.88 11.77
CA LYS A 170 -1.71 -14.71 11.68
C LYS A 170 -0.47 -13.83 11.53
N LYS A 171 0.03 -13.33 12.64
CA LYS A 171 1.16 -12.40 12.70
C LYS A 171 2.49 -13.02 12.25
N ASP A 172 2.63 -14.35 12.30
CA ASP A 172 3.86 -15.05 11.94
C ASP A 172 4.26 -14.87 10.46
N HIS A 173 3.32 -14.45 9.61
CA HIS A 173 3.59 -14.14 8.21
C HIS A 173 3.97 -12.68 7.94
N LEU A 174 3.96 -11.84 8.97
CA LEU A 174 4.33 -10.43 8.84
C LEU A 174 5.85 -10.27 8.94
N LEU A 175 6.40 -9.41 8.11
CA LEU A 175 7.84 -9.13 8.09
C LEU A 175 8.26 -8.08 9.11
N MET A 176 7.44 -7.04 9.27
CA MET A 176 7.74 -5.89 10.11
C MET A 176 6.50 -5.58 10.96
N GLN A 177 6.55 -5.95 12.23
CA GLN A 177 5.41 -5.79 13.15
C GLN A 177 5.61 -4.64 14.14
N GLN A 178 6.85 -4.31 14.44
CA GLN A 178 7.20 -3.36 15.48
C GLN A 178 8.10 -2.25 14.96
N PRO A 179 7.95 -1.02 15.46
CA PRO A 179 8.76 0.12 14.98
C PRO A 179 10.28 -0.09 15.12
N PHE A 180 10.75 -0.81 16.13
CA PHE A 180 12.18 -1.04 16.33
C PHE A 180 12.80 -1.95 15.26
N GLU A 181 12.02 -2.75 14.56
CA GLU A 181 12.50 -3.57 13.44
C GLU A 181 12.96 -2.73 12.24
N TYR A 182 12.57 -1.44 12.22
CA TYR A 182 13.00 -0.49 11.18
C TYR A 182 14.35 0.18 11.49
N GLU A 183 14.98 -0.10 12.60
CA GLU A 183 16.31 0.45 12.92
C GLU A 183 17.39 -0.01 11.92
N GLU A 184 17.18 -1.13 11.25
CA GLU A 184 18.08 -1.67 10.23
C GLU A 184 18.08 -0.83 8.93
N PHE A 185 17.17 0.14 8.76
CA PHE A 185 17.11 1.04 7.59
C PHE A 185 17.98 2.31 7.73
N LYS A 186 18.75 2.42 8.79
CA LYS A 186 19.70 3.52 9.00
C LYS A 186 21.06 3.24 8.30
#